data_83e011010942e53daab94469d0c8cbb2
#
_entry.id   83e011010942e53daab94469d0c8cbb2
#
_cell.length_a   1.000
_cell.length_b   1.000
_cell.length_c   1.000
_cell.angle_alpha   90.00
_cell.angle_beta   90.00
_cell.angle_gamma   90.00
#
_symmetry.space_group_name_H-M   'P 1'
#
loop_
_entity.id
_entity.type
_entity.pdbx_description
1 polymer ?
#
loop_
_entity_poly.entity_id
_entity_poly.type
_entity_poly.pdbx_seq_one_letter_code
_entity_poly.pdbx_strand_id
1 'polypeptide(L)'
;MNIFLLLALALAPGVAIALYVYWRDEHEREPVGLLMRSFLYGILSVFLTLAISLPINAVVLIDEQNLTEQAIHAFIIVALIEEFSKFVFVRGVLYRNQNFNEPFDGIVYSVMVSMGFATFENIMYVIDGGIEVAFLRMFTAVPAHAAFAVLMGYYLGKAKFEHKKGYYAIHALGVATLLHGAYDYFWFISYVPGIWIGAIVSLVVGVLLSRKAIHIHQHASPFAAHNQPENTDAQTSTLNNDSGAAN
;
A
#
# COMPACT_ATOMS: atom_id res chain seq x y z
N MET A 1 -2.38 -4.85 -32.22
CA MET A 1 -2.99 -3.98 -31.19
C MET A 1 -2.06 -2.80 -30.91
N ASN A 2 -2.59 -1.61 -30.65
CA ASN A 2 -1.76 -0.42 -30.42
C ASN A 2 -1.06 -0.51 -29.05
N ILE A 3 0.27 -0.53 -29.04
CA ILE A 3 1.09 -0.61 -27.81
C ILE A 3 0.81 0.56 -26.84
N PHE A 4 0.49 1.74 -27.38
CA PHE A 4 0.15 2.90 -26.54
C PHE A 4 -1.15 2.69 -25.75
N LEU A 5 -2.15 2.00 -26.31
CA LEU A 5 -3.37 1.65 -25.61
C LEU A 5 -3.08 0.66 -24.47
N LEU A 6 -2.26 -0.35 -24.72
CA LEU A 6 -1.85 -1.30 -23.70
C LEU A 6 -1.12 -0.64 -22.53
N LEU A 7 -0.16 0.23 -22.85
CA LEU A 7 0.57 0.98 -21.83
C LEU A 7 -0.35 1.92 -21.02
N ALA A 8 -1.30 2.60 -21.70
CA ALA A 8 -2.28 3.44 -21.01
C ALA A 8 -3.15 2.63 -20.04
N LEU A 9 -3.63 1.45 -20.44
CA LEU A 9 -4.41 0.55 -19.59
C LEU A 9 -3.57 -0.02 -18.43
N ALA A 10 -2.28 -0.27 -18.68
CA ALA A 10 -1.37 -0.75 -17.61
C ALA A 10 -1.09 0.32 -16.55
N LEU A 11 -0.94 1.59 -16.96
CA LEU A 11 -0.62 2.71 -16.08
C LEU A 11 -1.84 3.25 -15.32
N ALA A 12 -3.00 3.33 -15.99
CA ALA A 12 -4.18 4.04 -15.50
C ALA A 12 -4.63 3.63 -14.09
N PRO A 13 -4.75 2.34 -13.72
CA PRO A 13 -5.25 1.96 -12.40
C PRO A 13 -4.29 2.35 -11.28
N GLY A 14 -2.98 2.19 -11.47
CA GLY A 14 -1.97 2.57 -10.48
C GLY A 14 -1.95 4.09 -10.25
N VAL A 15 -2.01 4.88 -11.32
CA VAL A 15 -2.10 6.34 -11.24
C VAL A 15 -3.39 6.79 -10.59
N ALA A 16 -4.54 6.18 -10.93
CA ALA A 16 -5.83 6.53 -10.33
C ALA A 16 -5.85 6.30 -8.82
N ILE A 17 -5.29 5.17 -8.35
CA ILE A 17 -5.22 4.85 -6.92
C ILE A 17 -4.23 5.79 -6.20
N ALA A 18 -3.07 6.08 -6.81
CA ALA A 18 -2.11 7.03 -6.26
C ALA A 18 -2.74 8.42 -6.07
N LEU A 19 -3.48 8.91 -7.05
CA LEU A 19 -4.23 10.17 -6.96
C LEU A 19 -5.34 10.10 -5.91
N TYR A 20 -6.07 8.99 -5.83
CA TYR A 20 -7.11 8.79 -4.81
C TYR A 20 -6.53 8.89 -3.40
N VAL A 21 -5.40 8.24 -3.11
CA VAL A 21 -4.77 8.29 -1.78
C VAL A 21 -4.23 9.69 -1.49
N TYR A 22 -3.66 10.38 -2.47
CA TYR A 22 -3.25 11.77 -2.33
C TYR A 22 -4.43 12.72 -1.96
N TRP A 23 -5.60 12.50 -2.54
CA TRP A 23 -6.78 13.30 -2.19
C TRP A 23 -7.40 12.90 -0.85
N ARG A 24 -7.18 11.66 -0.40
CA ARG A 24 -7.62 11.18 0.92
C ARG A 24 -6.73 11.67 2.06
N ASP A 25 -5.60 12.26 1.75
CA ASP A 25 -4.73 12.96 2.67
C ASP A 25 -5.33 14.36 2.95
N GLU A 26 -6.19 14.40 3.98
CA GLU A 26 -7.09 15.53 4.23
C GLU A 26 -6.47 16.60 5.14
N HIS A 27 -5.51 16.22 6.00
CA HIS A 27 -5.01 17.08 7.07
C HIS A 27 -3.69 17.77 6.72
N GLU A 28 -2.70 17.04 6.27
CA GLU A 28 -1.42 17.56 5.80
C GLU A 28 -0.97 16.78 4.55
N ARG A 29 -1.08 17.42 3.39
CA ARG A 29 -0.74 16.76 2.13
C ARG A 29 0.76 16.67 1.94
N GLU A 30 1.20 15.48 1.58
CA GLU A 30 2.58 15.18 1.28
C GLU A 30 3.12 15.94 0.06
N PRO A 31 4.39 16.38 0.09
CA PRO A 31 5.02 17.04 -1.07
C PRO A 31 5.02 16.14 -2.31
N VAL A 32 4.47 16.64 -3.43
CA VAL A 32 4.36 15.89 -4.69
C VAL A 32 5.70 15.29 -5.12
N GLY A 33 6.82 16.02 -4.91
CA GLY A 33 8.15 15.52 -5.25
C GLY A 33 8.56 14.30 -4.42
N LEU A 34 8.09 14.18 -3.18
CA LEU A 34 8.35 13.01 -2.34
C LEU A 34 7.45 11.84 -2.74
N LEU A 35 6.19 12.11 -3.11
CA LEU A 35 5.27 11.10 -3.64
C LEU A 35 5.80 10.49 -4.95
N MET A 36 6.31 11.32 -5.85
CA MET A 36 6.96 10.86 -7.09
C MET A 36 8.18 9.97 -6.81
N ARG A 37 9.03 10.37 -5.84
CA ARG A 37 10.16 9.53 -5.41
C ARG A 37 9.70 8.21 -4.80
N SER A 38 8.63 8.23 -3.99
CA SER A 38 8.05 7.02 -3.41
C SER A 38 7.55 6.06 -4.49
N PHE A 39 6.90 6.58 -5.52
CA PHE A 39 6.47 5.79 -6.68
C PHE A 39 7.69 5.19 -7.42
N LEU A 40 8.75 5.97 -7.64
CA LEU A 40 9.99 5.46 -8.25
C LEU A 40 10.69 4.40 -7.38
N TYR A 41 10.65 4.52 -6.05
CA TYR A 41 11.13 3.46 -5.15
C TYR A 41 10.32 2.18 -5.31
N GLY A 42 9.03 2.28 -5.64
CA GLY A 42 8.22 1.13 -6.02
C GLY A 42 8.73 0.43 -7.27
N ILE A 43 9.05 1.18 -8.32
CA ILE A 43 9.66 0.61 -9.53
C ILE A 43 11.02 -0.04 -9.19
N LEU A 44 11.84 0.60 -8.38
CA LEU A 44 13.13 0.04 -7.95
C LEU A 44 12.95 -1.24 -7.10
N SER A 45 11.87 -1.34 -6.33
CA SER A 45 11.59 -2.54 -5.54
C SER A 45 11.31 -3.78 -6.40
N VAL A 46 10.83 -3.61 -7.65
CA VAL A 46 10.70 -4.73 -8.60
C VAL A 46 12.07 -5.35 -8.91
N PHE A 47 13.09 -4.52 -9.12
CA PHE A 47 14.44 -5.04 -9.38
C PHE A 47 15.02 -5.77 -8.18
N LEU A 48 14.71 -5.32 -6.96
CA LEU A 48 15.08 -6.06 -5.74
C LEU A 48 14.33 -7.39 -5.66
N THR A 49 13.04 -7.40 -5.96
CA THR A 49 12.24 -8.65 -6.05
C THR A 49 12.87 -9.62 -7.04
N LEU A 50 13.17 -9.17 -8.26
CA LEU A 50 13.77 -10.01 -9.30
C LEU A 50 15.15 -10.52 -8.88
N ALA A 51 15.97 -9.69 -8.25
CA ALA A 51 17.30 -10.10 -7.76
C ALA A 51 17.22 -11.22 -6.71
N ILE A 52 16.14 -11.29 -5.93
CA ILE A 52 15.93 -12.34 -4.93
C ILE A 52 15.20 -13.55 -5.57
N SER A 53 14.13 -13.32 -6.33
CA SER A 53 13.27 -14.39 -6.83
C SER A 53 13.89 -15.19 -7.99
N LEU A 54 14.65 -14.57 -8.90
CA LEU A 54 15.23 -15.27 -10.04
C LEU A 54 16.19 -16.40 -9.63
N PRO A 55 17.15 -16.20 -8.69
CA PRO A 55 18.01 -17.30 -8.23
C PRO A 55 17.22 -18.41 -7.52
N ILE A 56 16.15 -18.06 -6.77
CA ILE A 56 15.32 -19.04 -6.08
C ILE A 56 14.55 -19.87 -7.10
N ASN A 57 13.90 -19.26 -8.07
CA ASN A 57 13.14 -19.92 -9.12
C ASN A 57 14.02 -20.78 -10.05
N ALA A 58 15.32 -20.48 -10.15
CA ALA A 58 16.27 -21.27 -10.92
C ALA A 58 16.59 -22.64 -10.28
N VAL A 59 16.40 -22.78 -8.96
CA VAL A 59 16.75 -23.99 -8.20
C VAL A 59 15.56 -24.69 -7.56
N VAL A 60 14.46 -23.97 -7.31
CA VAL A 60 13.24 -24.49 -6.73
C VAL A 60 12.24 -24.79 -7.85
N LEU A 61 11.99 -26.08 -8.07
CA LEU A 61 10.95 -26.53 -9.00
C LEU A 61 9.65 -26.68 -8.23
N ILE A 62 8.61 -26.04 -8.70
CA ILE A 62 7.25 -26.08 -8.11
C ILE A 62 6.36 -26.93 -9.01
N ASP A 63 5.73 -27.92 -8.43
CA ASP A 63 4.66 -28.67 -9.10
C ASP A 63 3.37 -27.84 -9.09
N GLU A 64 2.93 -27.43 -10.28
CA GLU A 64 1.75 -26.57 -10.44
C GLU A 64 0.45 -27.24 -9.98
N GLN A 65 0.42 -28.57 -9.87
CA GLN A 65 -0.75 -29.31 -9.40
C GLN A 65 -0.69 -29.68 -7.91
N ASN A 66 0.44 -29.42 -7.24
CA ASN A 66 0.60 -29.68 -5.82
C ASN A 66 0.16 -28.50 -4.99
N LEU A 67 -0.99 -28.57 -4.31
CA LEU A 67 -1.57 -27.47 -3.52
C LEU A 67 -0.62 -26.94 -2.44
N THR A 68 0.19 -27.81 -1.82
CA THR A 68 1.14 -27.39 -0.78
C THR A 68 2.30 -26.60 -1.39
N GLU A 69 2.82 -27.06 -2.53
CA GLU A 69 3.90 -26.35 -3.23
C GLU A 69 3.42 -25.03 -3.79
N GLN A 70 2.18 -24.96 -4.31
CA GLN A 70 1.54 -23.71 -4.71
C GLN A 70 1.35 -22.73 -3.53
N ALA A 71 1.03 -23.24 -2.32
CA ALA A 71 0.97 -22.39 -1.14
C ALA A 71 2.36 -21.83 -0.77
N ILE A 72 3.40 -22.65 -0.77
CA ILE A 72 4.78 -22.17 -0.54
C ILE A 72 5.18 -21.16 -1.60
N HIS A 73 4.87 -21.42 -2.86
CA HIS A 73 5.15 -20.50 -3.96
C HIS A 73 4.46 -19.13 -3.75
N ALA A 74 3.16 -19.13 -3.50
CA ALA A 74 2.38 -17.91 -3.32
C ALA A 74 2.81 -17.10 -2.09
N PHE A 75 2.93 -17.74 -0.93
CA PHE A 75 3.17 -17.01 0.32
C PHE A 75 4.64 -16.67 0.55
N ILE A 76 5.58 -17.55 0.18
CA ILE A 76 7.01 -17.41 0.53
C ILE A 76 7.81 -16.87 -0.66
N ILE A 77 7.61 -17.44 -1.86
CA ILE A 77 8.44 -17.07 -3.02
C ILE A 77 7.94 -15.82 -3.72
N VAL A 78 6.61 -15.62 -3.79
CA VAL A 78 6.04 -14.43 -4.41
C VAL A 78 5.75 -13.37 -3.37
N ALA A 79 4.70 -13.54 -2.56
CA ALA A 79 4.18 -12.49 -1.70
C ALA A 79 5.20 -11.97 -0.68
N LEU A 80 5.92 -12.84 0.03
CA LEU A 80 6.90 -12.39 1.03
C LEU A 80 8.04 -11.61 0.37
N ILE A 81 8.57 -12.06 -0.77
CA ILE A 81 9.69 -11.37 -1.44
C ILE A 81 9.25 -10.02 -1.98
N GLU A 82 8.06 -9.93 -2.58
CA GLU A 82 7.53 -8.67 -3.10
C GLU A 82 7.21 -7.68 -2.00
N GLU A 83 6.47 -8.11 -0.95
CA GLU A 83 6.12 -7.21 0.14
C GLU A 83 7.36 -6.82 0.96
N PHE A 84 8.34 -7.70 1.12
CA PHE A 84 9.63 -7.37 1.71
C PHE A 84 10.41 -6.34 0.88
N SER A 85 10.42 -6.49 -0.45
CA SER A 85 11.09 -5.54 -1.34
C SER A 85 10.48 -4.14 -1.24
N LYS A 86 9.15 -4.03 -1.22
CA LYS A 86 8.43 -2.76 -0.98
C LYS A 86 8.69 -2.22 0.43
N PHE A 87 8.63 -3.09 1.45
CA PHE A 87 8.89 -2.75 2.84
C PHE A 87 10.28 -2.16 3.07
N VAL A 88 11.32 -2.67 2.40
CA VAL A 88 12.69 -2.13 2.48
C VAL A 88 12.74 -0.65 2.11
N PHE A 89 12.06 -0.23 1.05
CA PHE A 89 12.02 1.18 0.65
C PHE A 89 11.17 2.03 1.59
N VAL A 90 9.99 1.56 1.98
CA VAL A 90 9.14 2.32 2.91
C VAL A 90 9.82 2.45 4.28
N ARG A 91 10.23 1.33 4.88
CA ARG A 91 10.80 1.30 6.25
C ARG A 91 12.24 1.79 6.30
N GLY A 92 13.04 1.52 5.27
CA GLY A 92 14.47 1.86 5.22
C GLY A 92 14.73 3.31 4.82
N VAL A 93 13.94 3.86 3.91
CA VAL A 93 14.15 5.20 3.33
C VAL A 93 13.07 6.18 3.81
N LEU A 94 11.82 5.96 3.45
CA LEU A 94 10.74 6.93 3.66
C LEU A 94 10.38 7.13 5.13
N TYR A 95 10.43 6.09 5.92
CA TYR A 95 10.15 6.14 7.37
C TYR A 95 11.06 7.13 8.13
N ARG A 96 12.26 7.42 7.61
CA ARG A 96 13.22 8.36 8.21
C ARG A 96 13.02 9.80 7.73
N ASN A 97 12.14 10.00 6.75
CA ASN A 97 11.87 11.33 6.21
C ASN A 97 11.15 12.20 7.26
N GLN A 98 11.44 13.51 7.25
CA GLN A 98 10.83 14.48 8.16
C GLN A 98 9.35 14.68 7.88
N ASN A 99 8.94 14.57 6.62
CA ASN A 99 7.54 14.66 6.22
C ASN A 99 6.71 13.42 6.64
N PHE A 100 7.34 12.33 7.11
CA PHE A 100 6.61 11.26 7.75
C PHE A 100 6.31 11.67 9.21
N ASN A 101 5.34 12.56 9.43
CA ASN A 101 5.08 13.27 10.67
C ASN A 101 3.70 12.94 11.29
N GLU A 102 2.85 12.19 10.55
CA GLU A 102 1.60 11.65 11.08
C GLU A 102 1.42 10.15 10.74
N PRO A 103 0.52 9.42 11.45
CA PRO A 103 0.29 8.00 11.21
C PRO A 103 -0.18 7.69 9.77
N PHE A 104 -0.95 8.61 9.16
CA PHE A 104 -1.51 8.42 7.81
C PHE A 104 -0.45 8.39 6.72
N ASP A 105 0.70 9.07 6.91
CA ASP A 105 1.83 9.06 5.96
C ASP A 105 2.38 7.67 5.71
N GLY A 106 2.29 6.79 6.72
CA GLY A 106 2.62 5.38 6.55
C GLY A 106 1.79 4.73 5.44
N ILE A 107 0.50 5.05 5.37
CA ILE A 107 -0.41 4.58 4.32
C ILE A 107 -0.05 5.24 2.97
N VAL A 108 0.10 6.55 2.95
CA VAL A 108 0.39 7.33 1.73
C VAL A 108 1.66 6.80 1.07
N TYR A 109 2.77 6.73 1.79
CA TYR A 109 4.04 6.26 1.22
C TYR A 109 4.03 4.79 0.84
N SER A 110 3.39 3.92 1.63
CA SER A 110 3.29 2.49 1.29
C SER A 110 2.48 2.28 0.01
N VAL A 111 1.37 3.01 -0.15
CA VAL A 111 0.56 2.94 -1.38
C VAL A 111 1.32 3.49 -2.56
N MET A 112 2.03 4.62 -2.43
CA MET A 112 2.83 5.17 -3.53
C MET A 112 3.92 4.19 -4.00
N VAL A 113 4.64 3.55 -3.08
CA VAL A 113 5.63 2.51 -3.41
C VAL A 113 4.95 1.32 -4.07
N SER A 114 3.84 0.85 -3.51
CA SER A 114 3.12 -0.30 -4.07
C SER A 114 2.53 0.01 -5.45
N MET A 115 2.03 1.22 -5.70
CA MET A 115 1.53 1.59 -7.02
C MET A 115 2.65 1.71 -8.06
N GLY A 116 3.84 2.16 -7.66
CA GLY A 116 5.02 2.11 -8.52
C GLY A 116 5.41 0.69 -8.91
N PHE A 117 5.43 -0.21 -7.93
CA PHE A 117 5.67 -1.64 -8.14
C PHE A 117 4.61 -2.25 -9.06
N ALA A 118 3.33 -2.16 -8.68
CA ALA A 118 2.22 -2.76 -9.41
C ALA A 118 2.09 -2.21 -10.84
N THR A 119 2.41 -0.94 -11.06
CA THR A 119 2.40 -0.34 -12.39
C THR A 119 3.48 -0.96 -13.30
N PHE A 120 4.70 -1.09 -12.79
CA PHE A 120 5.79 -1.71 -13.57
C PHE A 120 5.48 -3.19 -13.84
N GLU A 121 5.06 -3.91 -12.83
CA GLU A 121 4.62 -5.31 -12.95
C GLU A 121 3.47 -5.45 -13.97
N ASN A 122 2.46 -4.58 -13.88
CA ASN A 122 1.32 -4.60 -14.78
C ASN A 122 1.74 -4.37 -16.25
N ILE A 123 2.74 -3.51 -16.51
CA ILE A 123 3.30 -3.33 -17.86
C ILE A 123 3.87 -4.66 -18.37
N MET A 124 4.64 -5.39 -17.54
CA MET A 124 5.22 -6.69 -17.95
C MET A 124 4.12 -7.69 -18.31
N TYR A 125 3.12 -7.86 -17.44
CA TYR A 125 2.02 -8.79 -17.68
C TYR A 125 1.15 -8.43 -18.89
N VAL A 126 0.92 -7.14 -19.13
CA VAL A 126 0.09 -6.67 -20.25
C VAL A 126 0.81 -6.80 -21.59
N ILE A 127 2.13 -6.66 -21.63
CA ILE A 127 2.91 -6.89 -22.84
C ILE A 127 2.78 -8.35 -23.30
N ASP A 128 2.81 -9.29 -22.37
CA ASP A 128 2.74 -10.72 -22.67
C ASP A 128 1.29 -11.20 -22.85
N GLY A 129 0.36 -10.75 -22.00
CA GLY A 129 -1.02 -11.25 -21.93
C GLY A 129 -2.07 -10.40 -22.64
N GLY A 130 -1.70 -9.23 -23.16
CA GLY A 130 -2.58 -8.37 -23.94
C GLY A 130 -3.72 -7.69 -23.16
N ILE A 131 -4.78 -7.33 -23.91
CA ILE A 131 -5.88 -6.49 -23.37
C ILE A 131 -6.71 -7.20 -22.31
N GLU A 132 -6.90 -8.50 -22.41
CA GLU A 132 -7.68 -9.29 -21.45
C GLU A 132 -7.01 -9.27 -20.08
N VAL A 133 -5.69 -9.47 -20.05
CA VAL A 133 -4.89 -9.38 -18.82
C VAL A 133 -4.90 -7.96 -18.29
N ALA A 134 -4.84 -6.93 -19.16
CA ALA A 134 -4.92 -5.54 -18.73
C ALA A 134 -6.22 -5.24 -17.98
N PHE A 135 -7.38 -5.65 -18.53
CA PHE A 135 -8.67 -5.47 -17.87
C PHE A 135 -8.80 -6.27 -16.58
N LEU A 136 -8.39 -7.54 -16.58
CA LEU A 136 -8.46 -8.37 -15.38
C LEU A 136 -7.64 -7.74 -14.24
N ARG A 137 -6.39 -7.39 -14.50
CA ARG A 137 -5.48 -6.83 -13.51
C ARG A 137 -5.88 -5.43 -13.03
N MET A 138 -6.48 -4.63 -13.89
CA MET A 138 -7.00 -3.30 -13.54
C MET A 138 -8.01 -3.36 -12.39
N PHE A 139 -8.86 -4.39 -12.34
CA PHE A 139 -9.92 -4.52 -11.33
C PHE A 139 -9.60 -5.52 -10.23
N THR A 140 -8.51 -6.26 -10.33
CA THR A 140 -8.13 -7.29 -9.36
C THR A 140 -6.75 -7.05 -8.77
N ALA A 141 -5.68 -7.31 -9.50
CA ALA A 141 -4.31 -7.28 -8.98
C ALA A 141 -3.87 -5.87 -8.52
N VAL A 142 -4.12 -4.82 -9.32
CA VAL A 142 -3.69 -3.46 -8.95
C VAL A 142 -4.44 -2.94 -7.71
N PRO A 143 -5.77 -3.09 -7.57
CA PRO A 143 -6.47 -2.81 -6.32
C PRO A 143 -6.02 -3.69 -5.13
N ALA A 144 -5.64 -4.94 -5.39
CA ALA A 144 -5.13 -5.84 -4.34
C ALA A 144 -3.80 -5.33 -3.77
N HIS A 145 -2.84 -4.98 -4.63
CA HIS A 145 -1.59 -4.35 -4.20
C HIS A 145 -1.81 -3.07 -3.39
N ALA A 146 -2.79 -2.24 -3.77
CA ALA A 146 -3.15 -1.06 -2.99
C ALA A 146 -3.66 -1.42 -1.59
N ALA A 147 -4.54 -2.41 -1.50
CA ALA A 147 -5.11 -2.85 -0.22
C ALA A 147 -4.03 -3.43 0.72
N PHE A 148 -3.11 -4.25 0.19
CA PHE A 148 -1.99 -4.79 0.97
C PHE A 148 -1.06 -3.67 1.47
N ALA A 149 -0.79 -2.67 0.62
CA ALA A 149 0.03 -1.52 0.96
C ALA A 149 -0.61 -0.62 2.02
N VAL A 150 -1.94 -0.42 1.99
CA VAL A 150 -2.65 0.32 3.05
C VAL A 150 -2.43 -0.36 4.40
N LEU A 151 -2.52 -1.68 4.47
CA LEU A 151 -2.33 -2.41 5.73
C LEU A 151 -0.86 -2.43 6.17
N MET A 152 0.09 -2.57 5.25
CA MET A 152 1.51 -2.37 5.55
C MET A 152 1.75 -0.98 6.13
N GLY A 153 1.23 0.06 5.48
CA GLY A 153 1.38 1.44 5.89
C GLY A 153 0.72 1.76 7.22
N TYR A 154 -0.46 1.20 7.48
CA TYR A 154 -1.13 1.30 8.77
C TYR A 154 -0.25 0.84 9.93
N TYR A 155 0.34 -0.35 9.81
CA TYR A 155 1.24 -0.84 10.85
C TYR A 155 2.58 -0.09 10.89
N LEU A 156 3.09 0.42 9.76
CA LEU A 156 4.29 1.27 9.77
C LEU A 156 4.04 2.63 10.40
N GLY A 157 2.87 3.24 10.20
CA GLY A 157 2.44 4.43 10.92
C GLY A 157 2.43 4.17 12.44
N LYS A 158 1.78 3.10 12.88
CA LYS A 158 1.82 2.68 14.30
C LYS A 158 3.23 2.43 14.81
N ALA A 159 4.09 1.79 14.01
CA ALA A 159 5.49 1.56 14.37
C ALA A 159 6.27 2.85 14.60
N LYS A 160 5.91 3.94 13.92
CA LYS A 160 6.59 5.22 14.07
C LYS A 160 6.15 6.00 15.30
N PHE A 161 4.86 6.00 15.57
CA PHE A 161 4.25 6.87 16.60
C PHE A 161 3.92 6.15 17.91
N GLU A 162 3.88 4.82 17.92
CA GLU A 162 3.64 4.03 19.13
C GLU A 162 4.92 3.36 19.67
N HIS A 163 4.90 2.93 20.93
CA HIS A 163 6.10 2.41 21.63
C HIS A 163 6.59 1.04 21.12
N LYS A 164 5.76 0.24 20.45
CA LYS A 164 6.08 -1.14 20.04
C LYS A 164 6.59 -1.23 18.60
N LYS A 165 7.65 -0.47 18.27
CA LYS A 165 8.17 -0.32 16.90
C LYS A 165 8.46 -1.63 16.18
N GLY A 166 9.17 -2.57 16.79
CA GLY A 166 9.50 -3.86 16.20
C GLY A 166 8.27 -4.75 15.97
N TYR A 167 7.38 -4.78 16.96
CA TYR A 167 6.13 -5.52 16.87
C TYR A 167 5.29 -5.08 15.66
N TYR A 168 5.05 -3.78 15.51
CA TYR A 168 4.26 -3.28 14.39
C TYR A 168 4.98 -3.40 13.05
N ALA A 169 6.30 -3.30 12.99
CA ALA A 169 7.04 -3.52 11.76
C ALA A 169 6.92 -4.96 11.24
N ILE A 170 6.93 -5.95 12.15
CA ILE A 170 6.68 -7.36 11.78
C ILE A 170 5.24 -7.55 11.29
N HIS A 171 4.26 -6.91 11.96
CA HIS A 171 2.87 -6.98 11.52
C HIS A 171 2.64 -6.30 10.17
N ALA A 172 3.35 -5.21 9.88
CA ALA A 172 3.30 -4.53 8.59
C ALA A 172 3.65 -5.48 7.44
N LEU A 173 4.78 -6.18 7.57
CA LEU A 173 5.18 -7.16 6.56
C LEU A 173 4.27 -8.40 6.57
N GLY A 174 3.98 -8.95 7.76
CA GLY A 174 3.23 -10.19 7.90
C GLY A 174 1.80 -10.11 7.35
N VAL A 175 1.05 -9.04 7.68
CA VAL A 175 -0.34 -8.88 7.22
C VAL A 175 -0.39 -8.64 5.71
N ALA A 176 0.50 -7.82 5.16
CA ALA A 176 0.59 -7.61 3.72
C ALA A 176 0.91 -8.93 2.99
N THR A 177 1.93 -9.67 3.46
CA THR A 177 2.29 -10.98 2.90
C THR A 177 1.15 -12.00 2.98
N LEU A 178 0.42 -12.07 4.10
CA LEU A 178 -0.68 -13.02 4.26
C LEU A 178 -1.83 -12.75 3.29
N LEU A 179 -2.22 -11.50 3.10
CA LEU A 179 -3.31 -11.15 2.18
C LEU A 179 -2.89 -11.29 0.72
N HIS A 180 -1.67 -10.88 0.40
CA HIS A 180 -1.09 -11.04 -0.93
C HIS A 180 -0.97 -12.52 -1.28
N GLY A 181 -0.32 -13.31 -0.44
CA GLY A 181 -0.16 -14.75 -0.66
C GLY A 181 -1.48 -15.50 -0.76
N ALA A 182 -2.51 -15.10 0.03
CA ALA A 182 -3.84 -15.68 -0.11
C ALA A 182 -4.48 -15.34 -1.46
N TYR A 183 -4.34 -14.08 -1.91
CA TYR A 183 -4.83 -13.65 -3.22
C TYR A 183 -4.16 -14.46 -4.35
N ASP A 184 -2.84 -14.55 -4.36
CA ASP A 184 -2.09 -15.28 -5.38
C ASP A 184 -2.31 -16.79 -5.33
N TYR A 185 -2.37 -17.36 -4.13
CA TYR A 185 -2.62 -18.79 -3.97
C TYR A 185 -3.89 -19.23 -4.68
N PHE A 186 -4.99 -18.50 -4.51
CA PHE A 186 -6.25 -18.82 -5.15
C PHE A 186 -6.22 -18.62 -6.68
N TRP A 187 -5.37 -17.73 -7.18
CA TRP A 187 -5.12 -17.63 -8.62
C TRP A 187 -4.25 -18.78 -9.14
N PHE A 188 -3.21 -19.18 -8.42
CA PHE A 188 -2.30 -20.25 -8.83
C PHE A 188 -3.01 -21.60 -8.90
N ILE A 189 -3.95 -21.85 -8.02
CA ILE A 189 -4.75 -23.09 -8.03
C ILE A 189 -6.10 -22.97 -8.77
N SER A 190 -6.23 -21.97 -9.66
CA SER A 190 -7.49 -21.70 -10.38
C SER A 190 -7.97 -22.82 -11.31
N TYR A 191 -7.13 -23.83 -11.56
CA TYR A 191 -7.54 -25.08 -12.21
C TYR A 191 -8.57 -25.88 -11.38
N VAL A 192 -8.68 -25.63 -10.08
CA VAL A 192 -9.76 -26.17 -9.24
C VAL A 192 -11.03 -25.34 -9.47
N PRO A 193 -12.14 -25.94 -9.95
CA PRO A 193 -13.34 -25.18 -10.31
C PRO A 193 -13.87 -24.31 -9.16
N GLY A 194 -14.06 -23.03 -9.44
CA GLY A 194 -14.63 -22.05 -8.50
C GLY A 194 -13.67 -21.53 -7.44
N ILE A 195 -12.47 -22.06 -7.30
CA ILE A 195 -11.52 -21.68 -6.24
C ILE A 195 -11.02 -20.23 -6.39
N TRP A 196 -10.98 -19.69 -7.61
CA TRP A 196 -10.64 -18.30 -7.90
C TRP A 196 -11.50 -17.27 -7.13
N ILE A 197 -12.71 -17.69 -6.69
CA ILE A 197 -13.56 -16.86 -5.80
C ILE A 197 -12.79 -16.48 -4.54
N GLY A 198 -11.90 -17.34 -4.03
CA GLY A 198 -11.04 -17.05 -2.90
C GLY A 198 -10.14 -15.82 -3.11
N ALA A 199 -9.62 -15.63 -4.33
CA ALA A 199 -8.85 -14.44 -4.66
C ALA A 199 -9.71 -13.16 -4.57
N ILE A 200 -10.93 -13.21 -5.07
CA ILE A 200 -11.87 -12.09 -4.96
C ILE A 200 -12.27 -11.82 -3.49
N VAL A 201 -12.48 -12.88 -2.71
CA VAL A 201 -12.74 -12.74 -1.27
C VAL A 201 -11.55 -12.11 -0.56
N SER A 202 -10.32 -12.53 -0.86
CA SER A 202 -9.09 -11.93 -0.29
C SER A 202 -8.99 -10.45 -0.62
N LEU A 203 -9.27 -10.07 -1.87
CA LEU A 203 -9.32 -8.66 -2.30
C LEU A 203 -10.38 -7.87 -1.52
N VAL A 204 -11.61 -8.38 -1.43
CA VAL A 204 -12.71 -7.70 -0.72
C VAL A 204 -12.37 -7.52 0.76
N VAL A 205 -11.84 -8.55 1.42
CA VAL A 205 -11.38 -8.46 2.81
C VAL A 205 -10.28 -7.41 2.95
N GLY A 206 -9.29 -7.42 2.05
CA GLY A 206 -8.22 -6.42 2.02
C GLY A 206 -8.77 -5.00 1.91
N VAL A 207 -9.71 -4.75 1.00
CA VAL A 207 -10.35 -3.43 0.80
C VAL A 207 -11.16 -2.99 2.02
N LEU A 208 -11.90 -3.90 2.65
CA LEU A 208 -12.69 -3.57 3.86
C LEU A 208 -11.78 -3.21 5.03
N LEU A 209 -10.71 -3.98 5.24
CA LEU A 209 -9.70 -3.68 6.27
C LEU A 209 -8.98 -2.36 5.98
N SER A 210 -8.67 -2.09 4.71
CA SER A 210 -8.03 -0.84 4.28
C SER A 210 -8.90 0.39 4.57
N ARG A 211 -10.19 0.33 4.31
CA ARG A 211 -11.12 1.43 4.66
C ARG A 211 -11.10 1.74 6.15
N LYS A 212 -11.10 0.69 6.98
CA LYS A 212 -11.02 0.84 8.45
C LYS A 212 -9.66 1.43 8.87
N ALA A 213 -8.57 0.95 8.28
CA ALA A 213 -7.21 1.44 8.57
C ALA A 213 -7.05 2.93 8.23
N ILE A 214 -7.52 3.35 7.05
CA ILE A 214 -7.53 4.75 6.62
C ILE A 214 -8.29 5.61 7.63
N HIS A 215 -9.51 5.24 7.97
CA HIS A 215 -10.34 5.98 8.93
C HIS A 215 -9.67 6.14 10.30
N ILE A 216 -9.08 5.06 10.84
CA ILE A 216 -8.39 5.11 12.13
C ILE A 216 -7.22 6.09 12.09
N HIS A 217 -6.39 6.07 11.04
CA HIS A 217 -5.22 6.94 10.94
C HIS A 217 -5.59 8.41 10.68
N GLN A 218 -6.63 8.67 9.89
CA GLN A 218 -7.14 10.04 9.71
C GLN A 218 -7.63 10.64 11.03
N HIS A 219 -8.35 9.87 11.86
CA HIS A 219 -8.76 10.32 13.20
C HIS A 219 -7.59 10.47 14.18
N ALA A 220 -6.51 9.73 14.01
CA ALA A 220 -5.32 9.79 14.85
C ALA A 220 -4.32 10.89 14.43
N SER A 221 -4.60 11.63 13.35
CA SER A 221 -3.73 12.71 12.87
C SER A 221 -3.61 13.81 13.92
N PRO A 222 -2.39 14.27 14.26
CA PRO A 222 -2.20 15.44 15.12
C PRO A 222 -2.70 16.74 14.48
N PHE A 223 -2.89 16.76 13.16
CA PHE A 223 -3.39 17.89 12.40
C PHE A 223 -4.92 17.93 12.29
N ALA A 224 -5.61 16.89 12.75
CA ALA A 224 -7.07 16.89 12.80
C ALA A 224 -7.57 17.96 13.78
N ALA A 225 -8.61 18.73 13.40
CA ALA A 225 -9.10 19.88 14.17
C ALA A 225 -9.44 19.52 15.64
N HIS A 226 -9.94 18.32 15.90
CA HIS A 226 -10.29 17.87 17.26
C HIS A 226 -9.06 17.50 18.12
N ASN A 227 -7.88 17.35 17.53
CA ASN A 227 -6.61 17.04 18.22
C ASN A 227 -5.73 18.28 18.42
N GLN A 228 -6.13 19.46 17.88
CA GLN A 228 -5.38 20.68 18.10
C GLN A 228 -5.67 21.22 19.51
N PRO A 229 -4.66 21.73 20.26
CA PRO A 229 -4.90 22.35 21.54
C PRO A 229 -5.84 23.56 21.35
N GLU A 230 -6.89 23.66 22.18
CA GLU A 230 -7.76 24.83 22.20
C GLU A 230 -6.90 26.09 22.37
N ASN A 231 -7.06 27.03 21.44
CA ASN A 231 -6.37 28.31 21.50
C ASN A 231 -7.01 29.13 22.63
N THR A 232 -6.52 28.93 23.86
CA THR A 232 -6.98 29.60 25.10
C THR A 232 -6.75 31.11 25.04
N ASP A 233 -5.94 31.60 24.08
CA ASP A 233 -5.60 33.02 23.96
C ASP A 233 -6.74 33.85 23.34
N ALA A 234 -7.70 33.22 22.65
CA ALA A 234 -8.85 33.96 22.08
C ALA A 234 -9.93 34.30 23.12
N GLN A 235 -10.02 33.53 24.21
CA GLN A 235 -11.02 33.81 25.27
C GLN A 235 -10.56 34.83 26.25
N THR A 236 -9.26 35.01 26.46
CA THR A 236 -8.71 36.03 27.37
C THR A 236 -8.82 37.45 26.81
N SER A 237 -8.83 37.61 25.48
CA SER A 237 -8.97 38.94 24.85
C SER A 237 -10.40 39.49 24.87
N THR A 238 -11.42 38.63 24.91
CA THR A 238 -12.82 39.08 25.00
C THR A 238 -13.23 39.44 26.41
N LEU A 239 -12.66 38.83 27.44
CA LEU A 239 -12.94 39.15 28.84
C LEU A 239 -12.29 40.46 29.30
N ASN A 240 -11.18 40.85 28.68
CA ASN A 240 -10.52 42.13 29.02
C ASN A 240 -11.13 43.36 28.32
N ASN A 241 -11.95 43.21 27.29
CA ASN A 241 -12.63 44.32 26.65
C ASN A 241 -13.95 44.72 27.29
N ASP A 242 -14.58 43.86 28.09
CA ASP A 242 -15.85 44.17 28.78
C ASP A 242 -15.66 44.85 30.17
N SER A 243 -14.43 44.86 30.71
CA SER A 243 -14.14 45.51 31.97
C SER A 243 -13.71 46.99 31.88
N GLY A 244 -13.60 47.54 30.66
CA GLY A 244 -13.15 48.90 30.40
C GLY A 244 -14.25 49.96 30.17
N ALA A 245 -15.54 49.59 30.20
CA ALA A 245 -16.66 50.51 29.85
C ALA A 245 -17.59 50.87 31.03
N ALA A 246 -17.06 50.85 32.26
CA ALA A 246 -17.81 51.30 33.44
C ALA A 246 -16.91 52.21 34.30
N ASN A 247 -16.74 53.46 33.90
CA ASN A 247 -16.46 54.65 34.75
C ASN A 247 -16.74 55.93 33.95
#